data_8865d65290cb8ebdfbb9656569d3fff4
#
_entry.id   8865d65290cb8ebdfbb9656569d3fff4
#
_cell.length_a   1.000
_cell.length_b   1.000
_cell.length_c   1.000
_cell.angle_alpha   90.00
_cell.angle_beta   90.00
_cell.angle_gamma   90.00
#
_symmetry.space_group_name_H-M   'P 1'
#
loop_
_entity.id
_entity.type
_entity.pdbx_description
1 polymer ?
#
loop_
_entity_poly.entity_id
_entity_poly.type
_entity_poly.pdbx_seq_one_letter_code
_entity_poly.pdbx_strand_id
1 'polypeptide(L)'
;MLLPSITLALSFFLPQVPDATIPADAHAKYTVAGHGVQVYKCTAQTQTTPATFKWVFQEPEATLFDITSKQPVGMHSAGPTWTWNDKSAVVGKLLQSKPSPDPASIPWLLLEAHSTGEPGALSDIKFVRRSDTQAGAAPATGCDAPHQDNIIRVPYEATYTFYSAQ
;
A
#
# COMPACT_ATOMS: atom_id res chain seq x y z
N MET A 1 46.23 21.87 -35.93
CA MET A 1 45.52 20.60 -36.14
C MET A 1 44.96 20.22 -34.77
N LEU A 2 43.68 20.57 -34.51
CA LEU A 2 43.00 20.36 -33.22
C LEU A 2 42.21 19.03 -33.30
N LEU A 3 42.51 18.09 -32.43
CA LEU A 3 41.78 16.83 -32.29
C LEU A 3 40.52 17.04 -31.44
N PRO A 4 39.35 16.54 -31.86
CA PRO A 4 38.15 16.63 -31.03
C PRO A 4 38.18 15.60 -29.91
N SER A 5 37.97 16.06 -28.68
CA SER A 5 37.76 15.19 -27.52
C SER A 5 36.38 14.54 -27.60
N ILE A 6 36.33 13.23 -27.75
CA ILE A 6 35.09 12.45 -27.69
C ILE A 6 34.79 12.16 -26.23
N THR A 7 33.79 12.80 -25.66
CA THR A 7 33.27 12.50 -24.31
C THR A 7 32.32 11.31 -24.43
N LEU A 8 32.74 10.16 -23.94
CA LEU A 8 31.90 8.94 -23.83
C LEU A 8 30.94 9.08 -22.65
N ALA A 9 29.69 9.35 -22.95
CA ALA A 9 28.64 9.36 -21.92
C ALA A 9 28.29 7.90 -21.54
N LEU A 10 28.67 7.48 -20.34
CA LEU A 10 28.31 6.19 -19.77
C LEU A 10 26.87 6.26 -19.27
N SER A 11 25.91 5.75 -20.04
CA SER A 11 24.52 5.63 -19.62
C SER A 11 24.41 4.46 -18.62
N PHE A 12 24.24 4.78 -17.34
CA PHE A 12 23.89 3.77 -16.34
C PHE A 12 22.44 3.33 -16.54
N PHE A 13 22.23 2.18 -17.15
CA PHE A 13 20.96 1.48 -17.08
C PHE A 13 20.79 0.93 -15.66
N LEU A 14 19.97 1.60 -14.83
CA LEU A 14 19.48 1.01 -13.60
C LEU A 14 18.53 -0.15 -14.00
N PRO A 15 18.71 -1.36 -13.43
CA PRO A 15 17.77 -2.44 -13.68
C PRO A 15 16.39 -2.01 -13.18
N GLN A 16 15.44 -1.83 -14.10
CA GLN A 16 14.05 -1.63 -13.75
C GLN A 16 13.53 -2.95 -13.19
N VAL A 17 13.18 -2.96 -11.91
CA VAL A 17 12.41 -4.07 -11.33
C VAL A 17 11.10 -4.16 -12.13
N PRO A 18 10.77 -5.31 -12.73
CA PRO A 18 9.53 -5.45 -13.48
C PRO A 18 8.35 -5.06 -12.58
N ASP A 19 7.48 -4.17 -13.06
CA ASP A 19 6.18 -3.97 -12.41
C ASP A 19 5.51 -5.33 -12.29
N ALA A 20 4.98 -5.70 -11.09
CA ALA A 20 4.12 -6.87 -10.97
C ALA A 20 2.99 -6.68 -11.98
N THR A 21 3.06 -7.41 -13.03
CA THR A 21 2.06 -7.38 -14.08
C THR A 21 0.84 -8.10 -13.53
N ILE A 22 -0.26 -7.39 -13.47
CA ILE A 22 -1.56 -8.00 -13.34
C ILE A 22 -1.69 -9.02 -14.47
N PRO A 23 -2.09 -10.28 -14.18
CA PRO A 23 -2.26 -11.28 -15.22
C PRO A 23 -3.12 -10.78 -16.37
N ALA A 24 -2.78 -11.16 -17.60
CA ALA A 24 -3.42 -10.64 -18.80
C ALA A 24 -4.93 -10.97 -18.90
N ASP A 25 -5.39 -11.98 -18.16
CA ASP A 25 -6.77 -12.44 -18.03
C ASP A 25 -7.52 -11.77 -16.88
N ALA A 26 -6.85 -10.92 -16.09
CA ALA A 26 -7.47 -10.18 -15.01
C ALA A 26 -8.01 -8.81 -15.50
N HIS A 27 -9.25 -8.52 -15.13
CA HIS A 27 -9.95 -7.29 -15.53
C HIS A 27 -10.27 -6.43 -14.31
N ALA A 28 -10.02 -5.11 -14.40
CA ALA A 28 -10.42 -4.17 -13.37
C ALA A 28 -11.95 -4.14 -13.25
N LYS A 29 -12.46 -4.53 -12.09
CA LYS A 29 -13.89 -4.59 -11.80
C LYS A 29 -14.36 -3.38 -11.00
N TYR A 30 -13.60 -2.98 -10.00
CA TYR A 30 -13.89 -1.82 -9.16
C TYR A 30 -12.64 -0.97 -8.97
N THR A 31 -12.83 0.34 -8.93
CA THR A 31 -11.80 1.29 -8.50
C THR A 31 -12.40 2.21 -7.45
N VAL A 32 -11.76 2.32 -6.29
CA VAL A 32 -12.22 3.11 -5.16
C VAL A 32 -11.11 3.97 -4.59
N ALA A 33 -11.48 5.09 -3.97
CA ALA A 33 -10.59 5.89 -3.16
C ALA A 33 -10.67 5.41 -1.70
N GLY A 34 -9.53 5.15 -1.09
CA GLY A 34 -9.42 4.89 0.33
C GLY A 34 -8.96 6.14 1.07
N HIS A 35 -9.73 6.58 2.06
CA HIS A 35 -9.39 7.71 2.93
C HIS A 35 -9.39 7.23 4.38
N GLY A 36 -8.28 7.41 5.07
CA GLY A 36 -8.17 6.93 6.44
C GLY A 36 -6.82 7.19 7.08
N VAL A 37 -6.39 6.27 7.94
CA VAL A 37 -5.12 6.37 8.67
C VAL A 37 -4.34 5.06 8.61
N GLN A 38 -3.02 5.18 8.64
CA GLN A 38 -2.11 4.09 8.96
C GLN A 38 -1.81 4.16 10.46
N VAL A 39 -2.06 3.09 11.17
CA VAL A 39 -1.82 2.97 12.62
C VAL A 39 -0.40 2.45 12.83
N TYR A 40 0.37 3.13 13.65
CA TYR A 40 1.73 2.73 14.02
C TYR A 40 1.88 2.68 15.54
N LYS A 41 2.69 1.74 16.01
CA LYS A 41 3.10 1.62 17.41
C LYS A 41 4.60 1.86 17.57
N CYS A 42 5.01 2.67 18.51
CA CYS A 42 6.43 2.84 18.87
C CYS A 42 6.95 1.59 19.57
N THR A 43 7.90 0.90 18.95
CA THR A 43 8.37 -0.40 19.41
C THR A 43 9.88 -0.41 19.55
N ALA A 44 10.37 -0.91 20.71
CA ALA A 44 11.78 -1.14 20.94
C ALA A 44 12.31 -2.25 20.02
N GLN A 45 13.47 -2.01 19.42
CA GLN A 45 14.20 -2.99 18.62
C GLN A 45 15.22 -3.68 19.54
N THR A 46 14.86 -4.85 20.05
CA THR A 46 15.66 -5.58 21.06
C THR A 46 16.95 -6.19 20.54
N GLN A 47 17.16 -6.20 19.22
CA GLN A 47 18.37 -6.73 18.58
C GLN A 47 19.53 -5.75 18.51
N THR A 48 19.38 -4.53 19.06
CA THR A 48 20.39 -3.48 19.09
C THR A 48 20.80 -3.17 20.53
N THR A 49 22.09 -2.86 20.74
CA THR A 49 22.62 -2.41 22.04
C THR A 49 23.41 -1.11 21.82
N PRO A 50 22.95 0.06 22.31
CA PRO A 50 21.71 0.29 23.06
C PRO A 50 20.44 0.05 22.21
N ALA A 51 19.30 -0.21 22.87
CA ALA A 51 18.02 -0.40 22.19
C ALA A 51 17.66 0.84 21.35
N THR A 52 17.29 0.60 20.09
CA THR A 52 16.69 1.63 19.22
C THR A 52 15.17 1.48 19.17
N PHE A 53 14.49 2.52 18.75
CA PHE A 53 13.01 2.56 18.69
C PHE A 53 12.56 2.94 17.31
N LYS A 54 11.44 2.38 16.84
CA LYS A 54 10.84 2.77 15.57
C LYS A 54 9.32 2.63 15.61
N TRP A 55 8.65 3.40 14.76
CA TRP A 55 7.24 3.23 14.47
C TRP A 55 7.04 1.95 13.65
N VAL A 56 6.30 1.00 14.19
CA VAL A 56 5.98 -0.28 13.54
C VAL A 56 4.51 -0.24 13.12
N PHE A 57 4.27 -0.45 11.83
CA PHE A 57 2.93 -0.53 11.27
C PHE A 57 2.12 -1.62 11.95
N GLN A 58 0.87 -1.31 12.30
CA GLN A 58 -0.09 -2.24 12.89
C GLN A 58 -1.18 -2.58 11.89
N GLU A 59 -1.94 -1.61 11.44
CA GLU A 59 -3.08 -1.79 10.56
C GLU A 59 -3.48 -0.50 9.84
N PRO A 60 -4.20 -0.60 8.70
CA PRO A 60 -4.93 0.51 8.14
C PRO A 60 -6.33 0.61 8.78
N GLU A 61 -6.84 1.82 8.91
CA GLU A 61 -8.25 2.10 9.22
C GLU A 61 -8.75 3.09 8.15
N ALA A 62 -9.50 2.62 7.15
CA ALA A 62 -9.94 3.51 6.05
C ALA A 62 -11.36 3.19 5.58
N THR A 63 -12.07 4.24 5.16
CA THR A 63 -13.31 4.13 4.41
C THR A 63 -13.01 4.13 2.92
N LEU A 64 -13.72 3.29 2.18
CA LEU A 64 -13.62 3.16 0.73
C LEU A 64 -14.78 3.89 0.07
N PHE A 65 -14.47 4.73 -0.91
CA PHE A 65 -15.45 5.51 -1.65
C PHE A 65 -15.38 5.15 -3.14
N ASP A 66 -16.53 4.92 -3.74
CA ASP A 66 -16.62 4.80 -5.20
C ASP A 66 -16.09 6.08 -5.86
N ILE A 67 -15.20 5.95 -6.85
CA ILE A 67 -14.54 7.11 -7.45
C ILE A 67 -15.48 7.97 -8.30
N THR A 68 -16.62 7.43 -8.74
CA THR A 68 -17.59 8.13 -9.57
C THR A 68 -18.67 8.78 -8.72
N SER A 69 -19.39 7.98 -7.92
CA SER A 69 -20.51 8.44 -7.10
C SER A 69 -20.08 9.16 -5.82
N LYS A 70 -18.82 8.98 -5.38
CA LYS A 70 -18.27 9.47 -4.10
C LYS A 70 -18.99 8.92 -2.87
N GLN A 71 -19.80 7.87 -3.04
CA GLN A 71 -20.48 7.23 -1.92
C GLN A 71 -19.58 6.20 -1.23
N PRO A 72 -19.70 6.03 0.10
CA PRO A 72 -18.97 5.00 0.81
C PRO A 72 -19.49 3.61 0.41
N VAL A 73 -18.58 2.74 0.00
CA VAL A 73 -18.88 1.37 -0.47
C VAL A 73 -18.34 0.29 0.44
N GLY A 74 -17.45 0.63 1.39
CA GLY A 74 -16.85 -0.36 2.28
C GLY A 74 -15.75 0.20 3.15
N MET A 75 -14.97 -0.70 3.74
CA MET A 75 -13.86 -0.39 4.66
C MET A 75 -12.61 -1.20 4.31
N HIS A 76 -11.46 -0.65 4.69
CA HIS A 76 -10.18 -1.34 4.66
C HIS A 76 -9.59 -1.39 6.08
N SER A 77 -9.22 -2.59 6.52
CA SER A 77 -8.79 -2.88 7.90
C SER A 77 -7.61 -3.87 7.94
N ALA A 78 -7.27 -4.30 9.15
CA ALA A 78 -6.21 -5.27 9.40
C ALA A 78 -6.29 -6.53 8.54
N GLY A 79 -5.13 -7.12 8.26
CA GLY A 79 -4.99 -8.41 7.68
C GLY A 79 -4.67 -8.59 6.20
N PRO A 80 -4.32 -7.60 5.38
CA PRO A 80 -5.09 -6.46 4.89
C PRO A 80 -6.45 -6.91 4.30
N THR A 81 -7.53 -6.44 4.90
CA THR A 81 -8.90 -6.84 4.54
C THR A 81 -9.66 -5.68 3.91
N TRP A 82 -10.42 -5.95 2.86
CA TRP A 82 -11.41 -5.04 2.28
C TRP A 82 -12.77 -5.67 2.41
N THR A 83 -13.70 -4.95 3.06
CA THR A 83 -15.08 -5.39 3.27
C THR A 83 -16.03 -4.39 2.63
N TRP A 84 -16.92 -4.87 1.77
CA TRP A 84 -17.96 -4.07 1.14
C TRP A 84 -19.23 -3.94 2.00
N ASN A 85 -20.09 -2.99 1.67
CA ASN A 85 -21.36 -2.77 2.39
C ASN A 85 -22.32 -3.96 2.31
N ASP A 86 -22.17 -4.83 1.29
CA ASP A 86 -22.93 -6.10 1.14
C ASP A 86 -22.33 -7.25 1.98
N LYS A 87 -21.33 -6.96 2.82
CA LYS A 87 -20.57 -7.91 3.66
C LYS A 87 -19.67 -8.87 2.91
N SER A 88 -19.58 -8.75 1.58
CA SER A 88 -18.53 -9.45 0.85
C SER A 88 -17.16 -8.88 1.22
N ALA A 89 -16.17 -9.75 1.34
CA ALA A 89 -14.84 -9.35 1.76
C ALA A 89 -13.75 -10.14 1.05
N VAL A 90 -12.57 -9.52 0.93
CA VAL A 90 -11.33 -10.18 0.52
C VAL A 90 -10.20 -9.87 1.47
N VAL A 91 -9.33 -10.85 1.68
CA VAL A 91 -8.04 -10.70 2.36
C VAL A 91 -6.94 -10.76 1.32
N GLY A 92 -5.99 -9.83 1.42
CA GLY A 92 -4.87 -9.74 0.49
C GLY A 92 -3.61 -10.42 1.02
N LYS A 93 -2.85 -11.05 0.12
CA LYS A 93 -1.50 -11.52 0.34
C LYS A 93 -0.55 -10.73 -0.56
N LEU A 94 0.46 -10.09 0.04
CA LEU A 94 1.41 -9.28 -0.72
C LEU A 94 2.15 -10.11 -1.77
N LEU A 95 2.08 -9.69 -3.03
CA LEU A 95 2.86 -10.21 -4.14
C LEU A 95 4.04 -9.28 -4.45
N GLN A 96 3.78 -7.97 -4.53
CA GLN A 96 4.79 -6.98 -4.82
C GLN A 96 4.56 -5.66 -4.09
N SER A 97 5.68 -5.01 -3.74
CA SER A 97 5.71 -3.66 -3.19
C SER A 97 6.67 -2.79 -4.01
N LYS A 98 6.25 -1.58 -4.34
CA LYS A 98 7.05 -0.57 -5.02
C LYS A 98 6.99 0.74 -4.23
N PRO A 99 8.13 1.43 -3.99
CA PRO A 99 8.09 2.73 -3.35
C PRO A 99 7.16 3.69 -4.10
N SER A 100 6.43 4.52 -3.35
CA SER A 100 5.71 5.66 -3.93
C SER A 100 6.72 6.65 -4.52
N PRO A 101 6.36 7.40 -5.58
CA PRO A 101 7.17 8.53 -6.05
C PRO A 101 7.40 9.59 -4.97
N ASP A 102 6.47 9.77 -4.06
CA ASP A 102 6.60 10.62 -2.88
C ASP A 102 7.06 9.78 -1.66
N PRO A 103 8.24 10.06 -1.08
CA PRO A 103 8.77 9.32 0.07
C PRO A 103 7.96 9.48 1.36
N ALA A 104 7.10 10.49 1.48
CA ALA A 104 6.16 10.66 2.59
C ALA A 104 4.93 9.75 2.46
N SER A 105 4.77 9.09 1.33
CA SER A 105 3.62 8.25 1.01
C SER A 105 3.94 6.76 1.19
N ILE A 106 2.91 6.01 1.61
CA ILE A 106 3.01 4.55 1.73
C ILE A 106 3.24 3.89 0.36
N PRO A 107 3.91 2.71 0.30
CA PRO A 107 4.24 2.04 -0.96
C PRO A 107 3.02 1.68 -1.80
N TRP A 108 3.21 1.59 -3.11
CA TRP A 108 2.28 0.93 -4.02
C TRP A 108 2.40 -0.58 -3.88
N LEU A 109 1.27 -1.28 -3.92
CA LEU A 109 1.23 -2.72 -3.68
C LEU A 109 0.42 -3.43 -4.77
N LEU A 110 0.82 -4.67 -5.07
CA LEU A 110 -0.03 -5.66 -5.70
C LEU A 110 -0.21 -6.82 -4.72
N LEU A 111 -1.46 -7.23 -4.50
CA LEU A 111 -1.81 -8.33 -3.60
C LEU A 111 -2.67 -9.34 -4.35
N GLU A 112 -2.40 -10.64 -4.11
CA GLU A 112 -3.36 -11.71 -4.38
C GLU A 112 -4.51 -11.59 -3.38
N ALA A 113 -5.75 -11.80 -3.83
CA ALA A 113 -6.94 -11.64 -3.00
C ALA A 113 -7.72 -12.94 -2.89
N HIS A 114 -8.17 -13.23 -1.67
CA HIS A 114 -8.99 -14.39 -1.35
C HIS A 114 -10.29 -13.94 -0.70
N SER A 115 -11.43 -14.41 -1.24
CA SER A 115 -12.75 -14.12 -0.69
C SER A 115 -12.93 -14.79 0.68
N THR A 116 -13.43 -14.05 1.66
CA THR A 116 -13.62 -14.49 3.06
C THR A 116 -14.94 -14.07 3.67
N GLY A 117 -15.67 -13.16 3.02
CA GLY A 117 -16.96 -12.65 3.51
C GLY A 117 -18.17 -13.40 2.95
N GLU A 118 -19.33 -12.77 3.10
CA GLU A 118 -20.56 -13.22 2.46
C GLU A 118 -20.42 -13.20 0.93
N PRO A 119 -21.14 -14.05 0.20
CA PRO A 119 -21.21 -13.96 -1.25
C PRO A 119 -21.71 -12.57 -1.70
N GLY A 120 -21.00 -11.93 -2.63
CA GLY A 120 -21.36 -10.59 -3.09
C GLY A 120 -20.36 -10.00 -4.07
N ALA A 121 -20.27 -8.68 -4.09
CA ALA A 121 -19.50 -7.93 -5.08
C ALA A 121 -18.02 -8.31 -5.16
N LEU A 122 -17.40 -8.73 -4.03
CA LEU A 122 -15.98 -9.09 -3.96
C LEU A 122 -15.71 -10.60 -4.14
N SER A 123 -16.71 -11.44 -4.37
CA SER A 123 -16.55 -12.91 -4.37
C SER A 123 -15.60 -13.44 -5.45
N ASP A 124 -15.48 -12.76 -6.57
CA ASP A 124 -14.67 -13.15 -7.73
C ASP A 124 -13.35 -12.35 -7.85
N ILE A 125 -13.06 -11.50 -6.87
CA ILE A 125 -11.82 -10.71 -6.86
C ILE A 125 -10.62 -11.63 -6.60
N LYS A 126 -9.60 -11.50 -7.43
CA LYS A 126 -8.35 -12.27 -7.37
C LYS A 126 -7.12 -11.41 -7.07
N PHE A 127 -7.18 -10.12 -7.37
CA PHE A 127 -6.07 -9.21 -7.08
C PHE A 127 -6.59 -7.86 -6.60
N VAL A 128 -5.82 -7.23 -5.71
CA VAL A 128 -6.02 -5.83 -5.30
C VAL A 128 -4.73 -5.07 -5.54
N ARG A 129 -4.82 -3.96 -6.25
CA ARG A 129 -3.72 -3.02 -6.44
C ARG A 129 -3.97 -1.77 -5.61
N ARG A 130 -2.97 -1.35 -4.84
CA ARG A 130 -2.90 -0.02 -4.21
C ARG A 130 -1.94 0.84 -5.00
N SER A 131 -2.40 2.00 -5.47
CA SER A 131 -1.61 3.00 -6.20
C SER A 131 -1.98 4.43 -5.77
N ASP A 132 -1.31 5.43 -6.35
CA ASP A 132 -1.59 6.86 -6.17
C ASP A 132 -1.71 7.25 -4.70
N THR A 133 -0.82 6.70 -3.90
CA THR A 133 -0.80 6.92 -2.46
C THR A 133 -0.34 8.33 -2.11
N GLN A 134 -1.01 8.93 -1.14
CA GLN A 134 -0.66 10.23 -0.57
C GLN A 134 -0.48 10.08 0.94
N ALA A 135 0.65 10.52 1.47
CA ALA A 135 1.02 10.47 2.88
C ALA A 135 0.99 9.04 3.49
N GLY A 136 0.77 8.92 4.78
CA GLY A 136 0.63 7.66 5.49
C GLY A 136 1.93 6.99 5.93
N ALA A 137 3.10 7.45 5.48
CA ALA A 137 4.37 6.88 5.93
C ALA A 137 4.62 7.15 7.43
N ALA A 138 5.30 6.22 8.08
CA ALA A 138 5.70 6.39 9.47
C ALA A 138 6.59 7.62 9.63
N PRO A 139 6.39 8.47 10.66
CA PRO A 139 7.31 9.58 10.93
C PRO A 139 8.72 9.09 11.21
N ALA A 140 9.71 9.86 10.78
CA ALA A 140 11.13 9.56 11.03
C ALA A 140 11.54 9.77 12.50
N THR A 141 10.75 10.52 13.27
CA THR A 141 11.06 10.93 14.65
C THR A 141 9.86 10.68 15.59
N GLY A 142 10.04 10.95 16.88
CA GLY A 142 8.97 10.86 17.89
C GLY A 142 8.75 9.45 18.45
N CYS A 143 9.55 8.45 18.05
CA CYS A 143 9.57 7.14 18.67
C CYS A 143 10.94 6.93 19.36
N ASP A 144 10.92 6.96 20.67
CA ASP A 144 12.07 6.81 21.57
C ASP A 144 11.64 6.10 22.87
N ALA A 145 12.54 5.92 23.83
CA ALA A 145 12.25 5.22 25.08
C ALA A 145 11.08 5.83 25.88
N PRO A 146 10.95 7.15 26.04
CA PRO A 146 9.80 7.76 26.71
C PRO A 146 8.44 7.52 25.97
N HIS A 147 8.48 7.27 24.66
CA HIS A 147 7.29 7.09 23.82
C HIS A 147 7.02 5.62 23.46
N GLN A 148 7.75 4.68 24.08
CA GLN A 148 7.52 3.25 23.86
C GLN A 148 6.05 2.91 24.11
N ASP A 149 5.49 2.05 23.26
CA ASP A 149 4.10 1.61 23.24
C ASP A 149 3.06 2.68 22.83
N ASN A 150 3.46 3.93 22.61
CA ASN A 150 2.57 4.94 22.05
C ASN A 150 2.09 4.53 20.66
N ILE A 151 0.83 4.88 20.38
CA ILE A 151 0.17 4.66 19.09
C ILE A 151 -0.06 6.01 18.41
N ILE A 152 0.25 6.07 17.13
CA ILE A 152 -0.08 7.22 16.28
C ILE A 152 -0.93 6.79 15.09
N ARG A 153 -1.73 7.71 14.58
CA ARG A 153 -2.57 7.57 13.40
C ARG A 153 -2.14 8.58 12.34
N VAL A 154 -1.55 8.10 11.26
CA VAL A 154 -1.03 8.96 10.17
C VAL A 154 -2.05 8.96 9.04
N PRO A 155 -2.67 10.11 8.71
CA PRO A 155 -3.62 10.19 7.61
C PRO A 155 -3.00 9.75 6.29
N TYR A 156 -3.79 9.06 5.45
CA TYR A 156 -3.40 8.70 4.10
C TYR A 156 -4.58 8.64 3.15
N GLU A 157 -4.27 8.75 1.86
CA GLU A 157 -5.18 8.45 0.77
C GLU A 157 -4.53 7.45 -0.19
N ALA A 158 -5.33 6.65 -0.86
CA ALA A 158 -4.87 5.69 -1.87
C ALA A 158 -5.98 5.36 -2.86
N THR A 159 -5.59 4.97 -4.07
CA THR A 159 -6.47 4.30 -5.03
C THR A 159 -6.34 2.79 -4.86
N TYR A 160 -7.48 2.10 -4.72
CA TYR A 160 -7.56 0.65 -4.75
C TYR A 160 -8.30 0.19 -5.99
N THR A 161 -7.67 -0.65 -6.81
CA THR A 161 -8.29 -1.31 -7.96
C THR A 161 -8.40 -2.80 -7.70
N PHE A 162 -9.62 -3.32 -7.82
CA PHE A 162 -9.97 -4.72 -7.61
C PHE A 162 -10.12 -5.41 -8.95
N TYR A 163 -9.44 -6.53 -9.14
CA TYR A 163 -9.42 -7.28 -10.38
C TYR A 163 -10.05 -8.65 -10.19
N SER A 164 -10.97 -9.02 -11.09
CA SER A 164 -11.42 -10.38 -11.27
C SER A 164 -10.57 -11.08 -12.34
N ALA A 165 -10.45 -12.41 -12.27
CA ALA A 165 -9.93 -13.26 -13.34
C ALA A 165 -11.04 -14.19 -13.81
N GLN A 166 -11.01 -14.53 -15.10
CA GLN A 166 -11.93 -15.52 -15.70
C GLN A 166 -11.53 -16.93 -15.31
#